data_562ccd0a6f8cb9508d4543a3bb2df185
#
_entry.id   562ccd0a6f8cb9508d4543a3bb2df185
#
_cell.length_a   1.000
_cell.length_b   1.000
_cell.length_c   1.000
_cell.angle_alpha   90.00
_cell.angle_beta   90.00
_cell.angle_gamma   90.00
#
_symmetry.space_group_name_H-M   'P 1'
#
loop_
_entity.id
_entity.type
_entity.pdbx_description
1 polymer ?
#
loop_
_entity_poly.entity_id
_entity_poly.type
_entity_poly.pdbx_seq_one_letter_code
_entity_poly.pdbx_strand_id
1 'polypeptide(L)'
;MKKVFKFLVLFIISIPVCAQNNPTSFDILKIMSNSKIGYQVKELVKPIKSADYSKKLNFNNSFREIKDSTITTSAYNIKVLSEPTLQKAESYFQAKDYTNALKSYKTALKDDSTLFFVMTYIGQMYEKQRDNANSIYWYNKAISNNYIDYMAHWFLADNYISTGNLKNSIDEIVIARILNRNNLRIKKSMNSIFQKAKRDTLDWYFTPQIEINKVAEGKIDVITNAKWTGYAMAKALWKFEPGYAESKGVKKNEHSTLEDRECLNVLLNALENSKTKIAKDPQLRILKEAAEKELLDEYILYEIILPDNPYIAFQLSGETISGIKDYILNVRNKRK
;
A
#
# COMPACT_ATOMS: atom_id res chain seq x y z
N MET A 1 -6.23 -9.92 32.13
CA MET A 1 -6.39 -8.57 31.56
C MET A 1 -5.30 -8.35 30.51
N LYS A 2 -5.56 -8.68 29.23
CA LYS A 2 -4.64 -8.39 28.12
C LYS A 2 -4.90 -6.98 27.63
N LYS A 3 -3.87 -6.14 27.64
CA LYS A 3 -3.93 -4.74 27.21
C LYS A 3 -4.32 -4.68 25.73
N VAL A 4 -5.47 -4.06 25.48
CA VAL A 4 -5.88 -3.66 24.12
C VAL A 4 -4.96 -2.50 23.71
N PHE A 5 -4.02 -2.77 22.82
CA PHE A 5 -3.23 -1.71 22.19
C PHE A 5 -4.10 -1.03 21.15
N LYS A 6 -4.68 0.12 21.51
CA LYS A 6 -5.27 1.03 20.54
C LYS A 6 -4.12 1.79 19.85
N PHE A 7 -3.75 1.39 18.64
CA PHE A 7 -2.94 2.23 17.78
C PHE A 7 -3.86 3.28 17.14
N LEU A 8 -3.90 4.47 17.74
CA LEU A 8 -4.48 5.65 17.12
C LEU A 8 -3.36 6.29 16.27
N VAL A 9 -3.19 5.86 15.03
CA VAL A 9 -2.39 6.62 14.06
C VAL A 9 -3.33 7.63 13.42
N LEU A 10 -3.31 8.86 13.89
CA LEU A 10 -3.98 9.97 13.23
C LEU A 10 -3.20 10.28 11.95
N PHE A 11 -3.60 9.68 10.84
CA PHE A 11 -3.18 10.15 9.52
C PHE A 11 -3.95 11.42 9.23
N ILE A 12 -3.32 12.58 9.44
CA ILE A 12 -3.80 13.83 8.88
C ILE A 12 -3.52 13.75 7.38
N ILE A 13 -4.51 13.26 6.62
CA ILE A 13 -4.53 13.50 5.19
C ILE A 13 -4.80 14.99 5.08
N SER A 14 -3.74 15.78 4.90
CA SER A 14 -3.88 17.21 4.66
C SER A 14 -4.64 17.39 3.34
N ILE A 15 -5.91 17.80 3.44
CA ILE A 15 -6.68 18.32 2.32
C ILE A 15 -5.81 19.41 1.66
N PRO A 16 -5.76 19.50 0.33
CA PRO A 16 -4.94 20.49 -0.35
C PRO A 16 -5.42 21.89 0.01
N VAL A 17 -4.74 22.50 0.96
CA VAL A 17 -4.86 23.95 1.18
C VAL A 17 -3.96 24.60 0.15
N CYS A 18 -4.57 25.34 -0.75
CA CYS A 18 -4.00 26.35 -1.65
C CYS A 18 -2.66 25.99 -2.32
N ALA A 19 -2.58 26.26 -3.60
CA ALA A 19 -1.39 26.23 -4.43
C ALA A 19 -0.16 26.87 -3.72
N GLN A 20 0.45 26.17 -2.79
CA GLN A 20 1.82 26.44 -2.39
C GLN A 20 2.67 26.06 -3.58
N ASN A 21 3.34 27.03 -4.18
CA ASN A 21 4.33 26.78 -5.21
C ASN A 21 5.30 25.73 -4.67
N ASN A 22 5.25 24.53 -5.25
CA ASN A 22 6.23 23.50 -4.91
C ASN A 22 7.62 24.04 -5.17
N PRO A 23 8.57 23.89 -4.25
CA PRO A 23 9.91 24.40 -4.45
C PRO A 23 10.53 23.74 -5.67
N THR A 24 11.22 24.53 -6.47
CA THR A 24 12.01 24.04 -7.60
C THR A 24 13.35 23.52 -7.11
N SER A 25 14.08 22.82 -7.97
CA SER A 25 15.46 22.41 -7.66
C SER A 25 16.37 23.61 -7.36
N PHE A 26 16.09 24.77 -7.95
CA PHE A 26 16.81 26.01 -7.68
C PHE A 26 16.52 26.55 -6.28
N ASP A 27 15.25 26.53 -5.83
CA ASP A 27 14.87 26.94 -4.48
C ASP A 27 15.56 26.08 -3.42
N ILE A 28 15.59 24.76 -3.64
CA ILE A 28 16.29 23.81 -2.76
C ILE A 28 17.79 24.15 -2.68
N LEU A 29 18.44 24.38 -3.81
CA LEU A 29 19.86 24.78 -3.87
C LEU A 29 20.11 26.09 -3.14
N LYS A 30 19.24 27.09 -3.30
CA LYS A 30 19.32 28.38 -2.63
C LYS A 30 19.23 28.24 -1.10
N ILE A 31 18.32 27.38 -0.60
CA ILE A 31 18.23 27.11 0.83
C ILE A 31 19.53 26.45 1.31
N MET A 32 19.99 25.42 0.64
CA MET A 32 21.22 24.68 1.02
C MET A 32 22.45 25.60 1.02
N SER A 33 22.58 26.51 0.04
CA SER A 33 23.72 27.44 -0.05
C SER A 33 23.74 28.49 1.06
N ASN A 34 22.58 28.83 1.61
CA ASN A 34 22.44 29.78 2.72
C ASN A 34 22.38 29.14 4.10
N SER A 35 22.40 27.80 4.15
CA SER A 35 22.34 27.03 5.39
C SER A 35 23.62 27.11 6.20
N LYS A 36 23.49 26.98 7.53
CA LYS A 36 24.64 26.73 8.42
C LYS A 36 25.14 25.31 8.34
N ILE A 37 24.39 24.41 7.68
CA ILE A 37 24.77 23.01 7.43
C ILE A 37 25.55 22.94 6.12
N GLY A 38 26.72 22.34 6.16
CA GLY A 38 27.50 22.04 4.96
C GLY A 38 26.99 20.77 4.28
N TYR A 39 26.23 20.94 3.20
CA TYR A 39 25.77 19.83 2.37
C TYR A 39 26.81 19.53 1.29
N GLN A 40 27.29 18.29 1.23
CA GLN A 40 28.22 17.85 0.19
C GLN A 40 27.56 16.77 -0.68
N VAL A 41 27.35 17.10 -1.97
CA VAL A 41 26.83 16.13 -2.95
C VAL A 41 27.98 15.25 -3.45
N LYS A 42 27.80 13.94 -3.38
CA LYS A 42 28.75 12.90 -3.80
C LYS A 42 28.10 11.93 -4.77
N GLU A 43 28.91 11.35 -5.64
CA GLU A 43 28.42 10.36 -6.61
C GLU A 43 28.14 9.01 -5.92
N LEU A 44 27.00 8.41 -6.29
CA LEU A 44 26.63 7.06 -5.88
C LEU A 44 27.37 6.03 -6.73
N VAL A 45 28.34 5.34 -6.13
CA VAL A 45 29.23 4.40 -6.85
C VAL A 45 28.52 3.10 -7.22
N LYS A 46 27.63 2.61 -6.33
CA LYS A 46 26.92 1.33 -6.54
C LYS A 46 25.41 1.58 -6.48
N PRO A 47 24.64 1.03 -7.46
CA PRO A 47 23.19 1.14 -7.40
C PRO A 47 22.61 0.54 -6.11
N ILE A 48 21.64 1.25 -5.52
CA ILE A 48 20.89 0.78 -4.36
C ILE A 48 19.91 -0.30 -4.82
N LYS A 49 19.94 -1.43 -4.15
CA LYS A 49 18.99 -2.52 -4.39
C LYS A 49 17.68 -2.25 -3.67
N SER A 50 16.58 -2.67 -4.29
CA SER A 50 15.27 -2.62 -3.65
C SER A 50 15.26 -3.40 -2.33
N ALA A 51 14.60 -2.84 -1.32
CA ALA A 51 14.38 -3.54 -0.06
C ALA A 51 13.47 -4.77 -0.26
N ASP A 52 13.69 -5.78 0.58
CA ASP A 52 12.80 -6.95 0.65
C ASP A 52 11.65 -6.67 1.62
N TYR A 53 10.49 -6.42 1.05
CA TYR A 53 9.26 -6.20 1.83
C TYR A 53 8.43 -7.48 2.04
N SER A 54 8.89 -8.65 1.59
CA SER A 54 8.11 -9.90 1.60
C SER A 54 7.67 -10.35 2.99
N LYS A 55 8.36 -9.88 4.05
CA LYS A 55 8.02 -10.17 5.45
C LYS A 55 7.06 -9.15 6.07
N LYS A 56 6.88 -7.97 5.44
CA LYS A 56 5.94 -6.94 5.90
C LYS A 56 4.57 -7.22 5.30
N LEU A 57 3.78 -8.03 5.98
CA LEU A 57 2.47 -8.49 5.50
C LEU A 57 1.35 -8.04 6.45
N ASN A 58 0.17 -7.81 5.88
CA ASN A 58 -1.06 -7.72 6.66
C ASN A 58 -1.58 -9.13 6.95
N PHE A 59 -1.95 -9.36 8.18
CA PHE A 59 -2.61 -10.60 8.60
C PHE A 59 -4.11 -10.33 8.74
N ASN A 60 -4.93 -11.25 8.22
CA ASN A 60 -6.38 -11.12 8.21
C ASN A 60 -7.01 -11.54 9.55
N ASN A 61 -6.53 -10.96 10.65
CA ASN A 61 -7.01 -11.19 12.00
C ASN A 61 -7.64 -9.93 12.62
N SER A 62 -8.01 -8.97 11.77
CA SER A 62 -8.59 -7.69 12.18
C SER A 62 -9.85 -7.38 11.37
N PHE A 63 -10.73 -6.60 11.95
CA PHE A 63 -11.88 -6.02 11.26
C PHE A 63 -11.87 -4.50 11.42
N ARG A 64 -12.56 -3.84 10.51
CA ARG A 64 -12.66 -2.39 10.47
C ARG A 64 -14.04 -1.93 10.89
N GLU A 65 -14.08 -0.93 11.75
CA GLU A 65 -15.29 -0.22 12.12
C GLU A 65 -15.18 1.24 11.69
N ILE A 66 -16.28 1.77 11.17
CA ILE A 66 -16.39 3.18 10.82
C ILE A 66 -17.49 3.76 11.71
N LYS A 67 -17.11 4.71 12.57
CA LYS A 67 -18.03 5.41 13.44
C LYS A 67 -17.71 6.92 13.39
N ASP A 68 -18.73 7.72 13.12
CA ASP A 68 -18.61 9.18 13.06
C ASP A 68 -17.42 9.65 12.20
N SER A 69 -17.26 9.05 11.00
CA SER A 69 -16.14 9.27 10.08
C SER A 69 -14.75 8.83 10.60
N THR A 70 -14.68 8.23 11.78
CA THR A 70 -13.44 7.67 12.33
C THR A 70 -13.31 6.21 11.93
N ILE A 71 -12.19 5.87 11.30
CA ILE A 71 -11.85 4.48 10.94
C ILE A 71 -11.00 3.89 12.05
N THR A 72 -11.47 2.79 12.62
CA THR A 72 -10.72 2.00 13.62
C THR A 72 -10.54 0.58 13.15
N THR A 73 -9.42 -0.04 13.53
CA THR A 73 -9.18 -1.47 13.29
C THR A 73 -9.03 -2.18 14.63
N SER A 74 -9.69 -3.31 14.76
CA SER A 74 -9.69 -4.13 15.97
C SER A 74 -9.36 -5.57 15.65
N ALA A 75 -8.61 -6.24 16.52
CA ALA A 75 -8.40 -7.68 16.42
C ALA A 75 -9.69 -8.41 16.81
N TYR A 76 -9.94 -9.55 16.17
CA TYR A 76 -11.04 -10.42 16.56
C TYR A 76 -10.83 -10.94 17.98
N ASN A 77 -11.87 -10.83 18.79
CA ASN A 77 -11.93 -11.45 20.12
C ASN A 77 -12.73 -12.76 20.02
N ILE A 78 -12.04 -13.85 19.72
CA ILE A 78 -12.67 -15.16 19.58
C ILE A 78 -13.18 -15.60 20.97
N LYS A 79 -14.49 -15.82 21.07
CA LYS A 79 -15.12 -16.31 22.31
C LYS A 79 -14.65 -17.73 22.62
N VAL A 80 -14.51 -18.04 23.89
CA VAL A 80 -14.12 -19.39 24.38
C VAL A 80 -15.03 -20.48 23.82
N LEU A 81 -16.34 -20.19 23.62
CA LEU A 81 -17.30 -21.13 23.05
C LEU A 81 -17.08 -21.41 21.56
N SER A 82 -16.56 -20.44 20.80
CA SER A 82 -16.36 -20.58 19.34
C SER A 82 -15.01 -21.20 18.99
N GLU A 83 -14.02 -21.10 19.85
CA GLU A 83 -12.66 -21.54 19.59
C GLU A 83 -12.55 -23.06 19.29
N PRO A 84 -13.16 -23.99 20.08
CA PRO A 84 -13.11 -25.41 19.77
C PRO A 84 -13.79 -25.75 18.44
N THR A 85 -14.87 -25.05 18.10
CA THR A 85 -15.59 -25.24 16.84
C THR A 85 -14.75 -24.80 15.64
N LEU A 86 -14.01 -23.69 15.79
CA LEU A 86 -13.07 -23.22 14.76
C LEU A 86 -11.90 -24.19 14.59
N GLN A 87 -11.31 -24.70 15.66
CA GLN A 87 -10.24 -25.70 15.61
C GLN A 87 -10.70 -26.99 14.91
N LYS A 88 -11.93 -27.42 15.19
CA LYS A 88 -12.54 -28.58 14.53
C LYS A 88 -12.77 -28.32 13.04
N ALA A 89 -13.25 -27.11 12.67
CA ALA A 89 -13.43 -26.73 11.29
C ALA A 89 -12.10 -26.76 10.53
N GLU A 90 -11.03 -26.21 11.12
CA GLU A 90 -9.69 -26.23 10.54
C GLU A 90 -9.15 -27.67 10.37
N SER A 91 -9.36 -28.55 11.35
CA SER A 91 -8.97 -29.95 11.25
C SER A 91 -9.65 -30.67 10.07
N TYR A 92 -10.95 -30.44 9.88
CA TYR A 92 -11.66 -30.95 8.70
C TYR A 92 -11.13 -30.36 7.38
N PHE A 93 -10.82 -29.06 7.37
CA PHE A 93 -10.26 -28.41 6.20
C PHE A 93 -8.91 -29.04 5.81
N GLN A 94 -8.01 -29.27 6.77
CA GLN A 94 -6.72 -29.90 6.53
C GLN A 94 -6.88 -31.34 6.04
N ALA A 95 -7.90 -32.05 6.52
CA ALA A 95 -8.27 -33.38 6.05
C ALA A 95 -9.00 -33.38 4.69
N LYS A 96 -9.24 -32.20 4.09
CA LYS A 96 -10.03 -32.01 2.86
C LYS A 96 -11.47 -32.48 2.96
N ASP A 97 -11.99 -32.62 4.17
CA ASP A 97 -13.41 -32.88 4.43
C ASP A 97 -14.17 -31.55 4.46
N TYR A 98 -14.37 -31.00 3.25
CA TYR A 98 -14.97 -29.67 3.08
C TYR A 98 -16.42 -29.60 3.54
N THR A 99 -17.13 -30.72 3.54
CA THR A 99 -18.51 -30.80 4.02
C THR A 99 -18.60 -30.60 5.53
N ASN A 100 -17.79 -31.32 6.29
CA ASN A 100 -17.77 -31.18 7.76
C ASN A 100 -17.08 -29.86 8.19
N ALA A 101 -16.06 -29.39 7.44
CA ALA A 101 -15.48 -28.05 7.64
C ALA A 101 -16.55 -26.96 7.49
N LEU A 102 -17.32 -26.97 6.39
CA LEU A 102 -18.43 -26.04 6.15
C LEU A 102 -19.44 -26.03 7.29
N LYS A 103 -19.86 -27.20 7.74
CA LYS A 103 -20.82 -27.33 8.86
C LYS A 103 -20.24 -26.70 10.14
N SER A 104 -18.98 -26.97 10.46
CA SER A 104 -18.32 -26.45 11.65
C SER A 104 -18.12 -24.92 11.57
N TYR A 105 -17.68 -24.38 10.43
CA TYR A 105 -17.58 -22.92 10.24
C TYR A 105 -18.94 -22.21 10.37
N LYS A 106 -20.03 -22.79 9.81
CA LYS A 106 -21.37 -22.23 9.97
C LYS A 106 -21.82 -22.25 11.43
N THR A 107 -21.46 -23.29 12.19
CA THR A 107 -21.74 -23.36 13.63
C THR A 107 -20.98 -22.28 14.38
N ALA A 108 -19.67 -22.12 14.13
CA ALA A 108 -18.88 -21.07 14.78
C ALA A 108 -19.42 -19.66 14.49
N LEU A 109 -19.86 -19.40 13.25
CA LEU A 109 -20.45 -18.11 12.87
C LEU A 109 -21.84 -17.90 13.50
N LYS A 110 -22.60 -18.96 13.77
CA LYS A 110 -23.86 -18.88 14.51
C LYS A 110 -23.61 -18.56 15.98
N ASP A 111 -22.58 -19.15 16.57
CA ASP A 111 -22.20 -18.92 17.97
C ASP A 111 -21.60 -17.52 18.19
N ASP A 112 -20.90 -17.01 17.17
CA ASP A 112 -20.33 -15.66 17.15
C ASP A 112 -20.40 -15.03 15.75
N SER A 113 -21.45 -14.25 15.52
CA SER A 113 -21.72 -13.59 14.24
C SER A 113 -20.71 -12.47 13.88
N THR A 114 -19.85 -12.08 14.83
CA THR A 114 -18.82 -11.05 14.62
C THR A 114 -17.54 -11.60 14.01
N LEU A 115 -17.42 -12.90 13.84
CA LEU A 115 -16.28 -13.57 13.22
C LEU A 115 -16.36 -13.47 11.68
N PHE A 116 -16.25 -12.25 11.13
CA PHE A 116 -16.47 -12.00 9.70
C PHE A 116 -15.50 -12.80 8.81
N PHE A 117 -14.27 -13.03 9.25
CA PHE A 117 -13.29 -13.86 8.51
C PHE A 117 -13.78 -15.31 8.29
N VAL A 118 -14.67 -15.83 9.15
CA VAL A 118 -15.26 -17.16 8.98
C VAL A 118 -16.16 -17.20 7.73
N MET A 119 -16.77 -16.07 7.35
CA MET A 119 -17.55 -15.98 6.12
C MET A 119 -16.67 -16.26 4.89
N THR A 120 -15.41 -15.77 4.90
CA THR A 120 -14.42 -16.05 3.85
C THR A 120 -14.08 -17.54 3.80
N TYR A 121 -13.91 -18.21 4.94
CA TYR A 121 -13.67 -19.65 4.97
C TYR A 121 -14.89 -20.45 4.52
N ILE A 122 -16.11 -20.03 4.84
CA ILE A 122 -17.33 -20.64 4.30
C ILE A 122 -17.36 -20.52 2.77
N GLY A 123 -17.05 -19.33 2.22
CA GLY A 123 -16.91 -19.13 0.77
C GLY A 123 -15.89 -20.08 0.13
N GLN A 124 -14.75 -20.26 0.79
CA GLN A 124 -13.72 -21.19 0.33
C GLN A 124 -14.19 -22.65 0.35
N MET A 125 -14.99 -23.06 1.35
CA MET A 125 -15.55 -24.42 1.37
C MET A 125 -16.49 -24.68 0.20
N TYR A 126 -17.34 -23.72 -0.16
CA TYR A 126 -18.18 -23.82 -1.34
C TYR A 126 -17.36 -23.84 -2.65
N GLU A 127 -16.29 -23.05 -2.73
CA GLU A 127 -15.38 -23.08 -3.88
C GLU A 127 -14.73 -24.46 -4.05
N LYS A 128 -14.26 -25.07 -2.95
CA LYS A 128 -13.68 -26.44 -2.97
C LYS A 128 -14.71 -27.49 -3.41
N GLN A 129 -15.98 -27.25 -3.18
CA GLN A 129 -17.08 -28.08 -3.63
C GLN A 129 -17.59 -27.72 -5.03
N ARG A 130 -16.97 -26.75 -5.70
CA ARG A 130 -17.32 -26.21 -7.03
C ARG A 130 -18.69 -25.53 -7.07
N ASP A 131 -19.20 -25.09 -5.93
CA ASP A 131 -20.40 -24.28 -5.82
C ASP A 131 -20.03 -22.78 -5.89
N ASN A 132 -19.78 -22.32 -7.10
CA ASN A 132 -19.32 -20.96 -7.34
C ASN A 132 -20.38 -19.91 -6.93
N ALA A 133 -21.66 -20.20 -7.04
CA ALA A 133 -22.72 -19.26 -6.68
C ALA A 133 -22.70 -18.97 -5.17
N ASN A 134 -22.69 -20.00 -4.34
CA ASN A 134 -22.61 -19.84 -2.89
C ASN A 134 -21.23 -19.29 -2.46
N SER A 135 -20.16 -19.66 -3.14
CA SER A 135 -18.83 -19.12 -2.88
C SER A 135 -18.81 -17.60 -3.07
N ILE A 136 -19.27 -17.08 -4.22
CA ILE A 136 -19.39 -15.65 -4.51
C ILE A 136 -20.28 -14.95 -3.48
N TYR A 137 -21.42 -15.53 -3.13
CA TYR A 137 -22.31 -14.98 -2.11
C TYR A 137 -21.60 -14.77 -0.77
N TRP A 138 -20.87 -15.78 -0.30
CA TRP A 138 -20.20 -15.72 1.00
C TRP A 138 -18.99 -14.79 1.01
N TYR A 139 -18.21 -14.72 -0.07
CA TYR A 139 -17.14 -13.74 -0.17
C TYR A 139 -17.67 -12.31 -0.18
N ASN A 140 -18.72 -12.02 -0.94
CA ASN A 140 -19.38 -10.71 -0.90
C ASN A 140 -19.93 -10.38 0.48
N LYS A 141 -20.49 -11.37 1.18
CA LYS A 141 -20.96 -11.20 2.56
C LYS A 141 -19.79 -10.90 3.52
N ALA A 142 -18.65 -11.55 3.36
CA ALA A 142 -17.45 -11.24 4.13
C ALA A 142 -16.99 -9.79 3.90
N ILE A 143 -16.89 -9.37 2.63
CA ILE A 143 -16.47 -8.02 2.23
C ILE A 143 -17.44 -6.96 2.76
N SER A 144 -18.75 -7.19 2.68
CA SER A 144 -19.75 -6.25 3.19
C SER A 144 -19.72 -6.06 4.70
N ASN A 145 -19.27 -7.06 5.45
CA ASN A 145 -19.11 -6.98 6.91
C ASN A 145 -17.71 -6.52 7.34
N ASN A 146 -16.69 -6.84 6.54
CA ASN A 146 -15.31 -6.43 6.79
C ASN A 146 -14.57 -6.16 5.48
N TYR A 147 -14.64 -4.93 4.99
CA TYR A 147 -14.03 -4.52 3.73
C TYR A 147 -12.51 -4.74 3.67
N ILE A 148 -11.80 -4.77 4.79
CA ILE A 148 -10.35 -4.99 4.82
C ILE A 148 -9.94 -6.47 4.78
N ASP A 149 -10.89 -7.38 4.60
CA ASP A 149 -10.59 -8.80 4.40
C ASP A 149 -9.98 -9.03 3.01
N TYR A 150 -8.67 -8.83 2.90
CA TYR A 150 -7.95 -9.03 1.64
C TYR A 150 -8.07 -10.46 1.09
N MET A 151 -8.31 -11.46 1.95
CA MET A 151 -8.48 -12.85 1.50
C MET A 151 -9.82 -13.03 0.79
N ALA A 152 -10.89 -12.40 1.31
CA ALA A 152 -12.20 -12.42 0.66
C ALA A 152 -12.13 -11.81 -0.74
N HIS A 153 -11.49 -10.65 -0.89
CA HIS A 153 -11.26 -10.01 -2.20
C HIS A 153 -10.42 -10.89 -3.11
N TRP A 154 -9.33 -11.47 -2.61
CA TRP A 154 -8.46 -12.33 -3.42
C TRP A 154 -9.19 -13.58 -3.92
N PHE A 155 -9.85 -14.33 -3.04
CA PHE A 155 -10.56 -15.54 -3.43
C PHE A 155 -11.77 -15.25 -4.31
N LEU A 156 -12.46 -14.13 -4.09
CA LEU A 156 -13.52 -13.67 -4.97
C LEU A 156 -12.98 -13.37 -6.39
N ALA A 157 -11.80 -12.74 -6.48
CA ALA A 157 -11.16 -12.50 -7.77
C ALA A 157 -10.81 -13.81 -8.49
N ASP A 158 -10.25 -14.80 -7.77
CA ASP A 158 -9.92 -16.12 -8.32
C ASP A 158 -11.18 -16.88 -8.74
N ASN A 159 -12.30 -16.72 -8.02
CA ASN A 159 -13.58 -17.30 -8.40
C ASN A 159 -14.16 -16.61 -9.65
N TYR A 160 -14.13 -15.28 -9.72
CA TYR A 160 -14.59 -14.54 -10.92
C TYR A 160 -13.79 -14.89 -12.17
N ILE A 161 -12.46 -15.05 -12.09
CA ILE A 161 -11.68 -15.43 -13.28
C ILE A 161 -11.98 -16.86 -13.71
N SER A 162 -12.29 -17.77 -12.78
CA SER A 162 -12.66 -19.16 -13.08
C SER A 162 -14.05 -19.26 -13.75
N THR A 163 -14.94 -18.33 -13.45
CA THR A 163 -16.30 -18.22 -14.01
C THR A 163 -16.38 -17.29 -15.23
N GLY A 164 -15.23 -16.79 -15.72
CA GLY A 164 -15.16 -15.96 -16.94
C GLY A 164 -15.45 -14.47 -16.71
N ASN A 165 -15.67 -14.02 -15.49
CA ASN A 165 -15.93 -12.62 -15.17
C ASN A 165 -14.62 -11.85 -14.95
N LEU A 166 -13.91 -11.58 -16.06
CA LEU A 166 -12.58 -10.94 -16.02
C LEU A 166 -12.64 -9.53 -15.41
N LYS A 167 -13.70 -8.76 -15.66
CA LYS A 167 -13.82 -7.38 -15.14
C LYS A 167 -13.86 -7.38 -13.62
N ASN A 168 -14.77 -8.12 -13.01
CA ASN A 168 -14.89 -8.18 -11.56
C ASN A 168 -13.66 -8.83 -10.91
N SER A 169 -13.04 -9.80 -11.59
CA SER A 169 -11.78 -10.40 -11.13
C SER A 169 -10.64 -9.36 -11.01
N ILE A 170 -10.53 -8.44 -12.00
CA ILE A 170 -9.55 -7.34 -11.94
C ILE A 170 -9.86 -6.40 -10.77
N ASP A 171 -11.11 -6.03 -10.60
CA ASP A 171 -11.54 -5.11 -9.55
C ASP A 171 -11.17 -5.64 -8.15
N GLU A 172 -11.48 -6.90 -7.89
CA GLU A 172 -11.24 -7.53 -6.58
C GLU A 172 -9.76 -7.82 -6.33
N ILE A 173 -9.01 -8.30 -7.33
CA ILE A 173 -7.58 -8.60 -7.12
C ILE A 173 -6.75 -7.34 -6.86
N VAL A 174 -7.12 -6.21 -7.46
CA VAL A 174 -6.46 -4.93 -7.20
C VAL A 174 -6.71 -4.47 -5.76
N ILE A 175 -7.95 -4.59 -5.27
CA ILE A 175 -8.26 -4.27 -3.86
C ILE A 175 -7.48 -5.19 -2.92
N ALA A 176 -7.48 -6.50 -3.16
CA ALA A 176 -6.67 -7.44 -2.37
C ALA A 176 -5.19 -7.04 -2.35
N ARG A 177 -4.66 -6.59 -3.50
CA ARG A 177 -3.26 -6.16 -3.62
C ARG A 177 -2.99 -4.85 -2.88
N ILE A 178 -3.92 -3.90 -2.84
CA ILE A 178 -3.82 -2.67 -2.05
C ILE A 178 -3.81 -3.02 -0.56
N LEU A 179 -4.76 -3.84 -0.12
CA LEU A 179 -4.93 -4.23 1.28
C LEU A 179 -3.74 -5.07 1.81
N ASN A 180 -3.02 -5.79 0.95
CA ASN A 180 -1.84 -6.56 1.31
C ASN A 180 -0.75 -6.45 0.23
N ARG A 181 -0.17 -5.23 0.10
CA ARG A 181 0.73 -4.80 -0.98
C ARG A 181 1.93 -5.74 -1.20
N ASN A 182 2.45 -6.33 -0.14
CA ASN A 182 3.69 -7.12 -0.18
C ASN A 182 3.46 -8.63 -0.34
N ASN A 183 2.19 -9.08 -0.36
CA ASN A 183 1.88 -10.50 -0.42
C ASN A 183 2.19 -11.09 -1.81
N LEU A 184 3.18 -11.99 -1.85
CA LEU A 184 3.65 -12.59 -3.10
C LEU A 184 2.61 -13.52 -3.76
N ARG A 185 1.70 -14.13 -3.00
CA ARG A 185 0.64 -14.98 -3.54
C ARG A 185 -0.42 -14.13 -4.26
N ILE A 186 -0.85 -13.02 -3.65
CA ILE A 186 -1.77 -12.05 -4.27
C ILE A 186 -1.12 -11.46 -5.54
N LYS A 187 0.17 -11.08 -5.47
CA LYS A 187 0.93 -10.63 -6.63
C LYS A 187 0.90 -11.64 -7.78
N LYS A 188 1.13 -12.92 -7.48
CA LYS A 188 1.11 -13.99 -8.49
C LYS A 188 -0.27 -14.13 -9.13
N SER A 189 -1.33 -14.12 -8.32
CA SER A 189 -2.71 -14.15 -8.80
C SER A 189 -3.03 -12.93 -9.68
N MET A 190 -2.71 -11.73 -9.22
CA MET A 190 -2.88 -10.49 -9.97
C MET A 190 -2.17 -10.53 -11.32
N ASN A 191 -0.92 -10.99 -11.37
CA ASN A 191 -0.17 -11.12 -12.63
C ASN A 191 -0.85 -12.06 -13.61
N SER A 192 -1.37 -13.20 -13.14
CA SER A 192 -2.12 -14.15 -13.97
C SER A 192 -3.40 -13.52 -14.56
N ILE A 193 -4.16 -12.81 -13.73
CA ILE A 193 -5.38 -12.10 -14.15
C ILE A 193 -5.03 -10.99 -15.15
N PHE A 194 -3.99 -10.20 -14.88
CA PHE A 194 -3.55 -9.10 -15.75
C PHE A 194 -3.03 -9.58 -17.11
N GLN A 195 -2.32 -10.72 -17.15
CA GLN A 195 -1.92 -11.34 -18.42
C GLN A 195 -3.14 -11.68 -19.28
N LYS A 196 -4.17 -12.30 -18.70
CA LYS A 196 -5.44 -12.58 -19.41
C LYS A 196 -6.14 -11.30 -19.88
N ALA A 197 -6.02 -10.21 -19.12
CA ALA A 197 -6.59 -8.90 -19.43
C ALA A 197 -5.72 -8.07 -20.39
N LYS A 198 -4.58 -8.57 -20.87
CA LYS A 198 -3.58 -7.84 -21.67
C LYS A 198 -3.11 -6.55 -20.99
N ARG A 199 -2.92 -6.60 -19.68
CA ARG A 199 -2.37 -5.49 -18.88
C ARG A 199 -0.88 -5.70 -18.62
N ASP A 200 -0.18 -4.60 -18.32
CA ASP A 200 1.21 -4.67 -17.87
C ASP A 200 1.28 -5.38 -16.52
N THR A 201 2.26 -6.28 -16.38
CA THR A 201 2.52 -7.06 -15.15
C THR A 201 3.82 -6.62 -14.48
N LEU A 202 4.42 -5.50 -14.94
CA LEU A 202 5.63 -4.95 -14.34
C LEU A 202 5.37 -4.64 -12.86
N ASP A 203 6.24 -5.17 -12.01
CA ASP A 203 6.19 -4.92 -10.57
C ASP A 203 7.57 -4.58 -10.04
N TRP A 204 7.61 -3.55 -9.21
CA TRP A 204 8.81 -2.99 -8.59
C TRP A 204 8.41 -2.29 -7.28
N TYR A 205 9.38 -2.00 -6.46
CA TYR A 205 9.25 -1.12 -5.31
C TYR A 205 10.01 0.16 -5.54
N PHE A 206 9.48 1.29 -5.10
CA PHE A 206 10.15 2.57 -5.18
C PHE A 206 11.51 2.48 -4.50
N THR A 207 12.57 2.75 -5.27
CA THR A 207 13.95 2.57 -4.82
C THR A 207 14.78 3.79 -5.25
N PRO A 208 14.66 4.90 -4.51
CA PRO A 208 15.45 6.09 -4.80
C PRO A 208 16.93 5.79 -4.65
N GLN A 209 17.72 6.29 -5.61
CA GLN A 209 19.17 6.06 -5.64
C GLN A 209 19.88 7.14 -4.82
N ILE A 210 19.64 7.14 -3.50
CA ILE A 210 20.14 8.15 -2.57
C ILE A 210 20.61 7.53 -1.24
N GLU A 211 21.70 8.08 -0.69
CA GLU A 211 22.08 7.91 0.71
C GLU A 211 22.33 9.28 1.31
N ILE A 212 21.88 9.52 2.55
CA ILE A 212 22.03 10.81 3.23
C ILE A 212 22.59 10.55 4.61
N ASN A 213 23.83 10.97 4.84
CA ASN A 213 24.61 10.63 6.03
C ASN A 213 25.08 11.89 6.76
N LYS A 214 24.83 11.99 8.07
CA LYS A 214 25.49 12.95 8.95
C LYS A 214 26.91 12.45 9.22
N VAL A 215 27.91 13.15 8.69
CA VAL A 215 29.32 12.77 8.81
C VAL A 215 30.04 13.51 9.94
N ALA A 216 29.53 14.68 10.32
CA ALA A 216 29.96 15.45 11.48
C ALA A 216 28.85 16.42 11.91
N GLU A 217 29.05 17.15 13.01
CA GLU A 217 28.13 18.21 13.39
C GLU A 217 28.09 19.29 12.28
N GLY A 218 26.88 19.62 11.82
CA GLY A 218 26.67 20.55 10.72
C GLY A 218 27.20 20.10 9.35
N LYS A 219 27.56 18.82 9.15
CA LYS A 219 28.06 18.31 7.87
C LYS A 219 27.27 17.09 7.39
N ILE A 220 26.67 17.18 6.23
CA ILE A 220 25.81 16.16 5.63
C ILE A 220 26.32 15.76 4.25
N ASP A 221 26.59 14.48 4.07
CA ASP A 221 26.84 13.91 2.74
C ASP A 221 25.51 13.50 2.08
N VAL A 222 25.30 13.98 0.86
CA VAL A 222 24.16 13.63 -0.01
C VAL A 222 24.72 12.81 -1.17
N ILE A 223 24.62 11.50 -1.07
CA ILE A 223 25.20 10.56 -2.04
C ILE A 223 24.11 10.15 -3.02
N THR A 224 24.29 10.40 -4.30
CA THR A 224 23.26 10.17 -5.32
C THR A 224 23.84 10.09 -6.71
N ASN A 225 23.06 9.65 -7.69
CA ASN A 225 23.40 9.81 -9.11
C ASN A 225 22.64 10.99 -9.72
N ALA A 226 23.07 11.41 -10.92
CA ALA A 226 22.55 12.61 -11.57
C ALA A 226 21.01 12.67 -11.71
N LYS A 227 20.34 11.51 -11.86
CA LYS A 227 18.88 11.48 -12.01
C LYS A 227 18.14 11.80 -10.72
N TRP A 228 18.72 11.43 -9.57
CA TRP A 228 18.07 11.50 -8.26
C TRP A 228 18.52 12.69 -7.42
N THR A 229 19.39 13.55 -7.97
CA THR A 229 20.00 14.68 -7.23
C THR A 229 18.94 15.60 -6.62
N GLY A 230 17.94 16.02 -7.37
CA GLY A 230 16.88 16.89 -6.87
C GLY A 230 16.12 16.27 -5.71
N TYR A 231 15.74 15.00 -5.84
CA TYR A 231 15.08 14.24 -4.78
C TYR A 231 15.97 14.11 -3.52
N ALA A 232 17.25 13.77 -3.71
CA ALA A 232 18.20 13.60 -2.61
C ALA A 232 18.42 14.89 -1.82
N MET A 233 18.52 16.00 -2.52
CA MET A 233 18.69 17.33 -1.90
C MET A 233 17.45 17.75 -1.12
N ALA A 234 16.25 17.57 -1.68
CA ALA A 234 15.01 17.85 -0.98
C ALA A 234 14.87 16.99 0.28
N LYS A 235 15.13 15.67 0.18
CA LYS A 235 15.14 14.77 1.34
C LYS A 235 16.17 15.18 2.40
N ALA A 236 17.34 15.68 2.01
CA ALA A 236 18.35 16.17 2.93
C ALA A 236 17.88 17.42 3.70
N LEU A 237 17.18 18.35 3.04
CA LEU A 237 16.58 19.51 3.71
C LEU A 237 15.50 19.08 4.72
N TRP A 238 14.56 18.24 4.32
CA TRP A 238 13.51 17.76 5.20
C TRP A 238 14.08 17.11 6.47
N LYS A 239 15.16 16.35 6.33
CA LYS A 239 15.74 15.58 7.44
C LYS A 239 16.68 16.40 8.33
N PHE A 240 17.42 17.36 7.76
CA PHE A 240 18.55 17.98 8.48
C PHE A 240 18.49 19.50 8.58
N GLU A 241 17.77 20.20 7.68
CA GLU A 241 17.69 21.66 7.74
C GLU A 241 16.85 22.11 8.94
N PRO A 242 17.42 22.91 9.87
CA PRO A 242 16.70 23.35 11.04
C PRO A 242 15.45 24.17 10.68
N GLY A 243 14.30 23.81 11.24
CA GLY A 243 13.05 24.50 11.05
C GLY A 243 12.39 24.28 9.70
N TYR A 244 12.98 23.53 8.77
CA TYR A 244 12.38 23.31 7.44
C TYR A 244 11.07 22.53 7.52
N ALA A 245 11.08 21.34 8.13
CA ALA A 245 9.87 20.52 8.31
C ALA A 245 8.83 21.25 9.15
N GLU A 246 9.25 21.92 10.23
CA GLU A 246 8.39 22.68 11.12
C GLU A 246 7.72 23.85 10.40
N SER A 247 8.43 24.52 9.47
CA SER A 247 7.85 25.59 8.64
C SER A 247 6.73 25.10 7.71
N LYS A 248 6.69 23.79 7.43
CA LYS A 248 5.65 23.12 6.66
C LYS A 248 4.57 22.47 7.55
N GLY A 249 4.61 22.71 8.87
CA GLY A 249 3.66 22.14 9.83
C GLY A 249 3.92 20.66 10.20
N VAL A 250 5.08 20.12 9.85
CA VAL A 250 5.46 18.72 10.15
C VAL A 250 6.45 18.71 11.31
N LYS A 251 6.24 17.84 12.29
CA LYS A 251 7.15 17.69 13.42
C LYS A 251 8.47 17.08 12.97
N LYS A 252 9.55 17.50 13.59
CA LYS A 252 10.87 16.96 13.33
C LYS A 252 10.91 15.43 13.48
N ASN A 253 11.52 14.76 12.52
CA ASN A 253 11.62 13.29 12.43
C ASN A 253 10.26 12.56 12.23
N GLU A 254 9.19 13.25 11.93
CA GLU A 254 7.92 12.65 11.55
C GLU A 254 7.87 12.54 10.01
N HIS A 255 7.62 11.33 9.49
CA HIS A 255 7.43 11.13 8.06
C HIS A 255 6.08 11.67 7.62
N SER A 256 6.06 12.40 6.52
CA SER A 256 4.86 13.06 6.00
C SER A 256 4.70 12.82 4.51
N THR A 257 3.46 12.63 4.06
CA THR A 257 3.13 12.61 2.63
C THR A 257 3.46 13.93 1.93
N LEU A 258 3.47 15.04 2.68
CA LEU A 258 3.90 16.34 2.18
C LEU A 258 5.40 16.34 1.82
N GLU A 259 6.24 15.72 2.66
CA GLU A 259 7.66 15.52 2.37
C GLU A 259 7.85 14.72 1.08
N ASP A 260 7.15 13.58 0.96
CA ASP A 260 7.26 12.73 -0.23
C ASP A 260 6.81 13.48 -1.49
N ARG A 261 5.69 14.20 -1.41
CA ARG A 261 5.15 14.99 -2.52
C ARG A 261 6.14 16.07 -2.96
N GLU A 262 6.68 16.84 -2.01
CA GLU A 262 7.65 17.90 -2.32
C GLU A 262 8.92 17.32 -2.96
N CYS A 263 9.48 16.26 -2.38
CA CYS A 263 10.68 15.62 -2.93
C CYS A 263 10.47 15.05 -4.34
N LEU A 264 9.30 14.46 -4.60
CA LEU A 264 8.96 13.95 -5.93
C LEU A 264 8.73 15.08 -6.95
N ASN A 265 8.11 16.18 -6.54
CA ASN A 265 7.95 17.35 -7.40
C ASN A 265 9.30 17.99 -7.77
N VAL A 266 10.24 18.09 -6.81
CA VAL A 266 11.61 18.55 -7.08
C VAL A 266 12.32 17.61 -8.05
N LEU A 267 12.13 16.30 -7.89
CA LEU A 267 12.66 15.31 -8.85
C LEU A 267 12.09 15.51 -10.25
N LEU A 268 10.79 15.63 -10.39
CA LEU A 268 10.12 15.83 -11.69
C LEU A 268 10.60 17.13 -12.36
N ASN A 269 10.66 18.23 -11.62
CA ASN A 269 11.16 19.52 -12.10
C ASN A 269 12.62 19.42 -12.59
N ALA A 270 13.50 18.73 -11.85
CA ALA A 270 14.88 18.49 -12.26
C ALA A 270 14.98 17.66 -13.53
N LEU A 271 14.11 16.68 -13.71
CA LEU A 271 14.08 15.80 -14.88
C LEU A 271 13.55 16.49 -16.14
N GLU A 272 12.58 17.40 -16.01
CA GLU A 272 12.06 18.21 -17.12
C GLU A 272 13.13 19.14 -17.69
N ASN A 273 13.93 19.73 -16.80
CA ASN A 273 15.03 20.64 -17.18
C ASN A 273 16.32 19.90 -17.64
N SER A 274 16.34 18.57 -17.54
CA SER A 274 17.47 17.75 -17.93
C SER A 274 17.20 17.05 -19.27
N LYS A 275 18.23 16.90 -20.13
CA LYS A 275 18.18 16.04 -21.31
C LYS A 275 18.18 14.54 -20.96
N THR A 276 17.92 14.18 -19.69
CA THR A 276 17.98 12.81 -19.17
C THR A 276 16.80 12.00 -19.72
N LYS A 277 17.11 10.88 -20.37
CA LYS A 277 16.09 9.97 -20.93
C LYS A 277 15.33 9.26 -19.79
N ILE A 278 14.19 9.81 -19.36
CA ILE A 278 13.25 9.22 -18.40
C ILE A 278 12.70 7.88 -18.92
N ALA A 279 12.59 7.74 -20.24
CA ALA A 279 11.91 6.64 -20.92
C ALA A 279 12.43 5.23 -20.57
N LYS A 280 13.68 5.10 -20.10
CA LYS A 280 14.30 3.80 -19.79
C LYS A 280 14.09 3.35 -18.32
N ASP A 281 13.67 4.26 -17.44
CA ASP A 281 13.46 3.95 -16.03
C ASP A 281 11.95 3.86 -15.76
N PRO A 282 11.42 2.66 -15.51
CA PRO A 282 9.98 2.49 -15.33
C PRO A 282 9.43 3.25 -14.11
N GLN A 283 10.21 3.42 -13.04
CA GLN A 283 9.78 4.16 -11.85
C GLN A 283 9.57 5.64 -12.18
N LEU A 284 10.54 6.26 -12.86
CA LEU A 284 10.47 7.68 -13.22
C LEU A 284 9.40 7.95 -14.30
N ARG A 285 9.26 7.04 -15.27
CA ARG A 285 8.20 7.14 -16.28
C ARG A 285 6.79 7.08 -15.66
N ILE A 286 6.58 6.16 -14.75
CA ILE A 286 5.29 5.98 -14.07
C ILE A 286 5.03 7.13 -13.10
N LEU A 287 6.05 7.61 -12.39
CA LEU A 287 5.96 8.80 -11.55
C LEU A 287 5.51 10.03 -12.36
N LYS A 288 6.14 10.27 -13.50
CA LYS A 288 5.79 11.38 -14.39
C LYS A 288 4.32 11.27 -14.86
N GLU A 289 3.92 10.09 -15.34
CA GLU A 289 2.54 9.85 -15.79
C GLU A 289 1.53 10.00 -14.65
N ALA A 290 1.87 9.59 -13.43
CA ALA A 290 1.02 9.79 -12.25
C ALA A 290 0.83 11.29 -11.94
N ALA A 291 1.89 12.07 -12.00
CA ALA A 291 1.82 13.53 -11.80
C ALA A 291 0.99 14.23 -12.89
N GLU A 292 1.18 13.87 -14.16
CA GLU A 292 0.43 14.41 -15.30
C GLU A 292 -1.09 14.10 -15.22
N LYS A 293 -1.47 13.02 -14.51
CA LYS A 293 -2.87 12.61 -14.30
C LYS A 293 -3.43 13.00 -12.93
N GLU A 294 -2.71 13.83 -12.18
CA GLU A 294 -3.09 14.25 -10.82
C GLU A 294 -3.26 13.08 -9.82
N LEU A 295 -2.53 11.97 -10.03
CA LEU A 295 -2.55 10.75 -9.22
C LEU A 295 -1.24 10.57 -8.41
N LEU A 296 -0.60 11.69 -8.04
CA LEU A 296 0.68 11.64 -7.31
C LEU A 296 0.51 11.14 -5.87
N ASP A 297 -0.63 11.41 -5.24
CA ASP A 297 -0.91 10.93 -3.88
C ASP A 297 -1.12 9.41 -3.84
N GLU A 298 -1.82 8.89 -4.83
CA GLU A 298 -2.03 7.46 -5.01
C GLU A 298 -0.70 6.74 -5.30
N TYR A 299 0.17 7.37 -6.08
CA TYR A 299 1.54 6.91 -6.29
C TYR A 299 2.29 6.85 -4.94
N ILE A 300 2.28 7.93 -4.15
CA ILE A 300 2.95 8.00 -2.84
C ILE A 300 2.42 6.89 -1.92
N LEU A 301 1.10 6.78 -1.81
CA LEU A 301 0.48 5.75 -0.97
C LEU A 301 0.89 4.34 -1.42
N TYR A 302 0.76 4.02 -2.70
CA TYR A 302 0.95 2.67 -3.19
C TYR A 302 2.42 2.26 -3.34
N GLU A 303 3.30 3.15 -3.80
CA GLU A 303 4.70 2.81 -4.08
C GLU A 303 5.65 3.10 -2.93
N ILE A 304 5.33 4.05 -2.05
CA ILE A 304 6.23 4.49 -0.97
C ILE A 304 5.72 4.00 0.39
N ILE A 305 4.46 4.33 0.74
CA ILE A 305 3.96 4.14 2.10
C ILE A 305 3.55 2.69 2.36
N LEU A 306 2.71 2.11 1.50
CA LEU A 306 2.17 0.77 1.73
C LEU A 306 3.23 -0.35 1.73
N PRO A 307 4.33 -0.31 0.95
CA PRO A 307 5.38 -1.31 1.08
C PRO A 307 6.08 -1.28 2.43
N ASP A 308 6.32 -0.10 2.97
CA ASP A 308 7.02 0.05 4.25
C ASP A 308 6.10 -0.18 5.46
N ASN A 309 4.89 0.34 5.40
CA ASN A 309 3.87 0.17 6.45
C ASN A 309 2.53 -0.33 5.87
N PRO A 310 2.41 -1.63 5.56
CA PRO A 310 1.22 -2.17 4.90
C PRO A 310 -0.06 -2.08 5.74
N TYR A 311 0.03 -1.93 7.08
CA TYR A 311 -1.15 -1.81 7.95
C TYR A 311 -1.95 -0.52 7.72
N ILE A 312 -1.33 0.51 7.12
CA ILE A 312 -2.03 1.74 6.72
C ILE A 312 -3.18 1.44 5.76
N ALA A 313 -3.06 0.41 4.92
CA ALA A 313 -4.12 -0.01 4.01
C ALA A 313 -5.46 -0.27 4.72
N PHE A 314 -5.44 -0.70 5.97
CA PHE A 314 -6.65 -0.97 6.74
C PHE A 314 -7.38 0.30 7.19
N GLN A 315 -6.72 1.45 7.14
CA GLN A 315 -7.26 2.76 7.54
C GLN A 315 -7.64 3.64 6.35
N LEU A 316 -7.34 3.21 5.11
CA LEU A 316 -7.70 3.96 3.92
C LEU A 316 -9.22 4.01 3.73
N SER A 317 -9.74 5.17 3.37
CA SER A 317 -11.15 5.31 2.98
C SER A 317 -11.45 4.53 1.69
N GLY A 318 -12.73 4.29 1.42
CA GLY A 318 -13.14 3.68 0.15
C GLY A 318 -12.77 4.53 -1.06
N GLU A 319 -12.85 5.85 -0.92
CA GLU A 319 -12.44 6.82 -1.94
C GLU A 319 -10.93 6.72 -2.22
N THR A 320 -10.10 6.72 -1.18
CA THR A 320 -8.64 6.56 -1.32
C THR A 320 -8.28 5.24 -2.00
N ILE A 321 -8.93 4.12 -1.60
CA ILE A 321 -8.72 2.83 -2.25
C ILE A 321 -9.14 2.88 -3.73
N SER A 322 -10.23 3.57 -4.06
CA SER A 322 -10.67 3.77 -5.44
C SER A 322 -9.67 4.57 -6.26
N GLY A 323 -9.10 5.64 -5.70
CA GLY A 323 -8.04 6.42 -6.35
C GLY A 323 -6.79 5.57 -6.61
N ILE A 324 -6.31 4.82 -5.60
CA ILE A 324 -5.16 3.91 -5.78
C ILE A 324 -5.46 2.85 -6.85
N LYS A 325 -6.68 2.31 -6.89
CA LYS A 325 -7.11 1.38 -7.93
C LYS A 325 -7.05 2.04 -9.31
N ASP A 326 -7.50 3.29 -9.44
CA ASP A 326 -7.40 4.06 -10.68
C ASP A 326 -5.94 4.25 -11.12
N TYR A 327 -5.06 4.64 -10.20
CA TYR A 327 -3.62 4.71 -10.44
C TYR A 327 -3.05 3.37 -10.95
N ILE A 328 -3.38 2.25 -10.30
CA ILE A 328 -2.89 0.93 -10.71
C ILE A 328 -3.37 0.58 -12.11
N LEU A 329 -4.64 0.79 -12.39
CA LEU A 329 -5.25 0.35 -13.65
C LEU A 329 -4.93 1.25 -14.85
N ASN A 330 -4.73 2.55 -14.64
CA ASN A 330 -4.62 3.53 -15.72
C ASN A 330 -3.23 4.15 -15.86
N VAL A 331 -2.32 3.90 -14.89
CA VAL A 331 -0.94 4.39 -14.94
C VAL A 331 0.05 3.24 -14.80
N ARG A 332 0.04 2.55 -13.66
CA ARG A 332 1.07 1.57 -13.29
C ARG A 332 1.05 0.30 -14.13
N ASN A 333 -0.12 -0.31 -14.24
CA ASN A 333 -0.36 -1.57 -14.93
C ASN A 333 -1.45 -1.39 -16.01
N LYS A 334 -1.32 -0.34 -16.80
CA LYS A 334 -2.29 -0.02 -17.84
C LYS A 334 -2.40 -1.11 -18.90
N ARG A 335 -3.47 -1.10 -19.67
CA ARG A 335 -3.70 -2.02 -20.77
C ARG A 335 -2.64 -1.76 -21.86
N LYS A 336 -2.08 -2.84 -22.42
CA LYS A 336 -1.13 -2.80 -23.52
C LYS A 336 -1.81 -2.48 -24.84
#